data_a84209ebb91672bf802d50543aa21d01
#
_entry.id   a84209ebb91672bf802d50543aa21d01
#
_cell.length_a   1.000
_cell.length_b   1.000
_cell.length_c   1.000
_cell.angle_alpha   90.00
_cell.angle_beta   90.00
_cell.angle_gamma   90.00
#
_symmetry.space_group_name_H-M   'P 1'
#
loop_
_entity.id
_entity.type
_entity.pdbx_description
1 polymer ?
#
loop_
_entity_poly.entity_id
_entity_poly.type
_entity_poly.pdbx_seq_one_letter_code
_entity_poly.pdbx_strand_id
1 'polypeptide(L)'
;MLSIGPTTKVYLRPGATDLRLGYEGLYQLVRTSLGQDPLSGHAFAFCNQSRTRLKLLLHDGSGLWLCSKRLDAGGFTWPAEGAADPVTAAQLWALLAGLEVSGWKKHWRR
;
A
#
# COMPACT_ATOMS: atom_id res chain seq x y z
N MET A 1 -9.96 -12.33 9.99
CA MET A 1 -9.77 -10.93 10.26
C MET A 1 -8.38 -10.47 9.82
N LEU A 2 -8.29 -9.28 9.26
CA LEU A 2 -7.02 -8.73 8.84
C LEU A 2 -6.12 -8.43 10.05
N SER A 3 -4.91 -8.98 10.03
CA SER A 3 -3.95 -8.81 11.13
C SER A 3 -2.65 -8.23 10.59
N ILE A 4 -2.34 -7.00 11.00
CA ILE A 4 -1.08 -6.34 10.68
C ILE A 4 -0.35 -6.08 11.99
N GLY A 5 0.66 -6.89 12.24
CA GLY A 5 1.46 -6.81 13.45
C GLY A 5 2.73 -5.99 13.28
N PRO A 6 3.52 -5.85 14.35
CA PRO A 6 4.74 -5.04 14.32
C PRO A 6 5.83 -5.60 13.40
N THR A 7 5.79 -6.88 13.07
CA THR A 7 6.75 -7.50 12.14
C THR A 7 6.24 -7.56 10.70
N THR A 8 4.99 -7.18 10.45
CA THR A 8 4.45 -7.13 9.08
C THR A 8 5.09 -5.97 8.34
N LYS A 9 5.71 -6.27 7.20
CA LYS A 9 6.21 -5.23 6.30
C LYS A 9 5.08 -4.78 5.39
N VAL A 10 5.08 -3.49 5.07
CA VAL A 10 4.09 -2.91 4.16
C VAL A 10 4.85 -2.28 3.00
N TYR A 11 4.59 -2.76 1.81
CA TYR A 11 5.22 -2.26 0.59
C TYR A 11 4.22 -1.38 -0.15
N LEU A 12 4.63 -0.13 -0.45
CA LEU A 12 3.81 0.79 -1.23
C LEU A 12 4.30 0.74 -2.68
N ARG A 13 3.40 0.53 -3.62
CA ARG A 13 3.78 0.64 -5.03
C ARG A 13 3.89 2.13 -5.38
N PRO A 14 5.08 2.62 -5.76
CA PRO A 14 5.25 4.03 -6.13
C PRO A 14 4.40 4.40 -7.35
N GLY A 15 4.02 5.66 -7.42
CA GLY A 15 3.22 6.16 -8.52
C GLY A 15 1.76 5.78 -8.42
N ALA A 16 1.04 6.01 -9.51
CA ALA A 16 -0.38 5.72 -9.59
C ALA A 16 -0.63 4.27 -10.01
N THR A 17 -1.65 3.68 -9.44
CA THR A 17 -2.15 2.36 -9.84
C THR A 17 -3.62 2.50 -10.24
N ASP A 18 -4.02 1.81 -11.30
CA ASP A 18 -5.43 1.71 -11.69
C ASP A 18 -6.16 0.82 -10.68
N LEU A 19 -6.92 1.41 -9.79
CA LEU A 19 -7.61 0.67 -8.73
C LEU A 19 -8.89 -0.03 -9.19
N ARG A 20 -9.20 -0.01 -10.49
CA ARG A 20 -10.20 -0.90 -11.06
C ARG A 20 -9.72 -2.34 -11.08
N LEU A 21 -8.40 -2.55 -10.97
CA LEU A 21 -7.84 -3.88 -10.80
C LEU A 21 -8.34 -4.51 -9.50
N GLY A 22 -8.78 -5.75 -9.59
CA GLY A 22 -9.17 -6.56 -8.44
C GLY A 22 -8.00 -7.40 -7.93
N TYR A 23 -8.34 -8.48 -7.21
CA TYR A 23 -7.35 -9.37 -6.61
C TYR A 23 -6.29 -9.82 -7.60
N GLU A 24 -6.71 -10.33 -8.77
CA GLU A 24 -5.80 -10.91 -9.75
C GLU A 24 -4.82 -9.89 -10.30
N GLY A 25 -5.33 -8.73 -10.72
CA GLY A 25 -4.48 -7.68 -11.28
C GLY A 25 -3.48 -7.14 -10.27
N LEU A 26 -3.91 -6.91 -9.04
CA LEU A 26 -3.02 -6.41 -7.99
C LEU A 26 -2.03 -7.49 -7.54
N TYR A 27 -2.46 -8.75 -7.48
CA TYR A 27 -1.58 -9.89 -7.22
C TYR A 27 -0.41 -9.91 -8.22
N GLN A 28 -0.71 -9.74 -9.51
CA GLN A 28 0.31 -9.72 -10.54
C GLN A 28 1.24 -8.51 -10.40
N LEU A 29 0.72 -7.35 -10.01
CA LEU A 29 1.56 -6.17 -9.78
C LEU A 29 2.54 -6.37 -8.61
N VAL A 30 2.14 -7.08 -7.57
CA VAL A 30 3.06 -7.42 -6.47
C VAL A 30 4.24 -8.21 -7.01
N ARG A 31 3.98 -9.18 -7.88
CA ARG A 31 5.03 -10.02 -8.45
C ARG A 31 5.89 -9.27 -9.45
N THR A 32 5.27 -8.58 -10.39
CA THR A 32 5.98 -7.99 -11.54
C THR A 32 6.53 -6.60 -11.28
N SER A 33 5.80 -5.78 -10.53
CA SER A 33 6.20 -4.39 -10.25
C SER A 33 7.00 -4.26 -8.95
N LEU A 34 6.62 -5.02 -7.91
CA LEU A 34 7.30 -4.95 -6.62
C LEU A 34 8.33 -6.06 -6.42
N GLY A 35 8.31 -7.09 -7.26
CA GLY A 35 9.24 -8.22 -7.12
C GLY A 35 9.04 -8.99 -5.81
N GLN A 36 7.84 -8.99 -5.27
CA GLN A 36 7.52 -9.60 -3.98
C GLN A 36 6.56 -10.78 -4.16
N ASP A 37 6.44 -11.57 -3.10
CA ASP A 37 5.50 -12.68 -3.05
C ASP A 37 4.18 -12.21 -2.42
N PRO A 38 3.08 -12.16 -3.19
CA PRO A 38 1.80 -11.71 -2.66
C PRO A 38 1.24 -12.64 -1.57
N LEU A 39 1.76 -13.85 -1.43
CA LEU A 39 1.34 -14.81 -0.41
C LEU A 39 2.23 -14.78 0.84
N SER A 40 3.14 -13.82 0.92
CA SER A 40 4.15 -13.74 1.99
C SER A 40 3.58 -13.42 3.38
N GLY A 41 2.37 -12.87 3.44
CA GLY A 41 1.82 -12.34 4.68
C GLY A 41 2.18 -10.88 4.92
N HIS A 42 3.02 -10.29 4.09
CA HIS A 42 3.25 -8.85 4.09
C HIS A 42 2.13 -8.13 3.35
N ALA A 43 1.94 -6.86 3.63
CA ALA A 43 0.90 -6.05 3.03
C ALA A 43 1.44 -5.26 1.83
N PHE A 44 0.60 -5.10 0.82
CA PHE A 44 0.96 -4.38 -0.40
C PHE A 44 -0.11 -3.32 -0.67
N ALA A 45 0.31 -2.08 -0.80
CA ALA A 45 -0.60 -0.95 -0.91
C ALA A 45 -0.46 -0.23 -2.25
N PHE A 46 -1.58 0.19 -2.78
CA PHE A 46 -1.70 0.81 -4.10
C PHE A 46 -2.56 2.06 -3.98
N CYS A 47 -2.22 3.10 -4.71
CA CYS A 47 -2.91 4.37 -4.65
C CYS A 47 -3.26 4.86 -6.05
N ASN A 48 -4.42 5.50 -6.20
CA ASN A 48 -4.82 6.07 -7.47
C ASN A 48 -4.06 7.37 -7.77
N GLN A 49 -4.21 7.88 -8.98
CA GLN A 49 -3.48 9.06 -9.42
C GLN A 49 -3.82 10.32 -8.62
N SER A 50 -5.08 10.49 -8.24
CA SER A 50 -5.52 11.66 -7.47
C SER A 50 -5.19 11.56 -5.97
N ARG A 51 -4.63 10.45 -5.52
CA ARG A 51 -4.25 10.21 -4.11
C ARG A 51 -5.43 10.23 -3.14
N THR A 52 -6.60 9.91 -3.63
CA THR A 52 -7.83 9.92 -2.84
C THR A 52 -8.32 8.53 -2.46
N ARG A 53 -7.82 7.50 -3.16
CA ARG A 53 -8.21 6.10 -2.93
C ARG A 53 -6.99 5.22 -2.81
N LEU A 54 -7.09 4.25 -1.92
CA LEU A 54 -6.03 3.30 -1.62
C LEU A 54 -6.62 1.90 -1.54
N LYS A 55 -5.90 0.91 -2.06
CA LYS A 55 -6.20 -0.51 -1.85
C LYS A 55 -5.03 -1.20 -1.19
N LEU A 56 -5.33 -2.10 -0.26
CA LEU A 56 -4.36 -2.89 0.49
C LEU A 56 -4.64 -4.37 0.24
N LEU A 57 -3.62 -5.08 -0.22
CA LEU A 57 -3.68 -6.52 -0.48
C LEU A 57 -2.85 -7.25 0.57
N LEU A 58 -3.42 -8.29 1.19
CA LEU A 58 -2.75 -9.06 2.23
C LEU A 58 -3.26 -10.51 2.23
N HIS A 59 -2.34 -11.46 2.31
CA HIS A 59 -2.67 -12.88 2.47
C HIS A 59 -2.56 -13.27 3.95
N ASP A 60 -3.61 -13.88 4.51
CA ASP A 60 -3.70 -14.20 5.94
C ASP A 60 -3.41 -15.67 6.28
N GLY A 61 -2.91 -16.43 5.29
CA GLY A 61 -2.66 -17.86 5.42
C GLY A 61 -3.77 -18.74 4.83
N SER A 62 -4.96 -18.22 4.66
CA SER A 62 -6.08 -18.96 4.06
C SER A 62 -6.64 -18.30 2.81
N GLY A 63 -6.40 -17.01 2.62
CA GLY A 63 -6.93 -16.28 1.47
C GLY A 63 -6.40 -14.86 1.41
N LEU A 64 -6.77 -14.17 0.34
CA LEU A 64 -6.40 -12.79 0.09
C LEU A 64 -7.47 -11.84 0.62
N TRP A 65 -7.01 -10.83 1.35
CA TRP A 65 -7.82 -9.67 1.70
C TRP A 65 -7.51 -8.54 0.74
N LEU A 66 -8.53 -7.85 0.28
CA LEU A 66 -8.41 -6.62 -0.48
C LEU A 66 -9.25 -5.57 0.22
N CYS A 67 -8.59 -4.62 0.87
CA CYS A 67 -9.23 -3.54 1.61
C CYS A 67 -9.14 -2.26 0.80
N SER A 68 -10.20 -1.46 0.80
CA SER A 68 -10.23 -0.18 0.10
C SER A 68 -10.55 0.93 1.07
N LYS A 69 -9.91 2.08 0.86
CA LYS A 69 -10.24 3.31 1.57
C LYS A 69 -10.27 4.48 0.62
N ARG A 70 -11.28 5.33 0.77
CA ARG A 70 -11.37 6.64 0.10
C ARG A 70 -11.37 7.72 1.17
N LEU A 71 -10.50 8.72 1.00
CA LEU A 71 -10.50 9.88 1.89
C LEU A 71 -11.67 10.81 1.54
N ASP A 72 -12.34 11.34 2.56
CA ASP A 72 -13.41 12.31 2.37
C ASP A 72 -12.85 13.66 1.92
N ALA A 73 -11.65 13.99 2.34
CA ALA A 73 -10.97 15.24 1.99
C ALA A 73 -9.46 15.02 1.97
N GLY A 74 -8.75 15.86 1.22
CA GLY A 74 -7.30 15.76 1.10
C GLY A 74 -6.85 14.57 0.28
N GLY A 75 -5.62 14.15 0.48
CA GLY A 75 -5.02 13.05 -0.24
C GLY A 75 -4.02 12.28 0.61
N PHE A 76 -3.73 11.06 0.19
CA PHE A 76 -2.69 10.26 0.81
C PHE A 76 -1.31 10.79 0.43
N THR A 77 -0.39 10.83 1.40
CA THR A 77 1.03 11.01 1.10
C THR A 77 1.54 9.74 0.45
N TRP A 78 2.13 9.85 -0.74
CA TRP A 78 2.47 8.67 -1.54
C TRP A 78 3.78 8.87 -2.29
N PRO A 79 4.64 7.85 -2.36
CA PRO A 79 5.86 7.94 -3.15
C PRO A 79 5.54 8.03 -4.64
N ALA A 80 6.16 8.99 -5.32
CA ALA A 80 5.90 9.22 -6.75
C ALA A 80 6.61 8.21 -7.63
N GLU A 81 7.83 7.81 -7.26
CA GLU A 81 8.68 6.93 -8.06
C GLU A 81 9.72 6.25 -7.19
N GLY A 82 10.50 5.37 -7.80
CA GLY A 82 11.58 4.65 -7.15
C GLY A 82 11.13 3.31 -6.57
N ALA A 83 12.08 2.59 -5.97
CA ALA A 83 11.79 1.38 -5.22
C ALA A 83 11.30 1.78 -3.83
N ALA A 84 10.16 1.28 -3.44
CA ALA A 84 9.63 1.59 -2.12
C ALA A 84 10.29 0.70 -1.07
N ASP A 85 10.97 1.30 -0.11
CA ASP A 85 11.35 0.58 1.10
C ASP A 85 10.07 0.23 1.87
N PRO A 86 10.05 -0.91 2.57
CA PRO A 86 8.88 -1.26 3.35
C PRO A 86 8.65 -0.25 4.47
N VAL A 87 7.40 0.07 4.74
CA VAL A 87 7.00 0.90 5.86
C VAL A 87 6.54 0.03 7.03
N THR A 88 6.58 0.58 8.23
CA THR A 88 6.11 -0.11 9.43
C THR A 88 4.59 -0.07 9.51
N ALA A 89 4.01 -0.90 10.37
CA ALA A 89 2.58 -0.85 10.64
C ALA A 89 2.15 0.51 11.17
N ALA A 90 2.95 1.14 12.05
CA ALA A 90 2.66 2.47 12.56
C ALA A 90 2.63 3.53 11.45
N GLN A 91 3.59 3.47 10.53
CA GLN A 91 3.62 4.36 9.37
C GLN A 91 2.42 4.13 8.45
N LEU A 92 2.00 2.87 8.27
CA LEU A 92 0.80 2.55 7.50
C LEU A 92 -0.44 3.19 8.12
N TRP A 93 -0.61 3.08 9.45
CA TRP A 93 -1.78 3.66 10.10
C TRP A 93 -1.82 5.19 9.95
N ALA A 94 -0.67 5.86 10.06
CA ALA A 94 -0.58 7.29 9.82
C ALA A 94 -0.97 7.64 8.37
N LEU A 95 -0.47 6.88 7.41
CA LEU A 95 -0.79 7.05 6.00
C LEU A 95 -2.29 6.87 5.74
N LEU A 96 -2.89 5.84 6.30
CA LEU A 96 -4.31 5.56 6.13
C LEU A 96 -5.20 6.66 6.71
N ALA A 97 -4.71 7.38 7.72
CA ALA A 97 -5.43 8.52 8.29
C ALA A 97 -5.25 9.81 7.48
N GLY A 98 -4.49 9.77 6.39
CA GLY A 98 -4.20 10.95 5.58
C GLY A 98 -3.14 11.86 6.18
N LEU A 99 -2.39 11.35 7.17
CA LEU A 99 -1.34 12.11 7.84
C LEU A 99 -0.02 12.00 7.11
N GLU A 100 0.83 13.00 7.29
CA GLU A 100 2.21 12.93 6.83
C GLU A 100 2.97 11.95 7.69
N VAL A 101 3.78 11.07 7.06
CA VAL A 101 4.51 10.03 7.78
C VAL A 101 5.89 10.50 8.15
N SER A 102 6.17 10.48 9.45
CA SER A 102 7.47 10.86 10.01
C SER A 102 8.57 9.90 9.53
N GLY A 103 9.72 10.47 9.14
CA GLY A 103 10.88 9.69 8.71
C GLY A 103 10.84 9.25 7.25
N TRP A 104 9.83 9.60 6.49
CA TRP A 104 9.83 9.30 5.06
C TRP A 104 10.84 10.17 4.32
N LYS A 105 11.41 9.60 3.28
CA LYS A 105 12.36 10.30 2.42
C LYS A 105 11.64 11.42 1.66
N LYS A 106 12.37 12.51 1.40
CA LYS A 106 11.80 13.68 0.75
C LYS A 106 11.12 13.41 -0.58
N HIS A 107 11.68 12.51 -1.38
CA HIS A 107 11.14 12.18 -2.71
C HIS A 107 9.80 11.41 -2.68
N TRP A 108 9.35 10.98 -1.50
CA TRP A 108 8.05 10.34 -1.32
C TRP A 108 6.90 11.35 -1.22
N ARG A 109 7.25 12.62 -1.07
CA ARG A 109 6.25 13.67 -0.97
C ARG A 109 5.80 14.09 -2.36
N ARG A 110 4.56 14.52 -2.44
CA ARG A 110 3.96 15.06 -3.67
C ARG A 110 4.44 16.47 -3.93
#